data_817d64a5bbcbde5a95b08b081e60efc9
#
_entry.id   817d64a5bbcbde5a95b08b081e60efc9
#
_cell.length_a   1.000
_cell.length_b   1.000
_cell.length_c   1.000
_cell.angle_alpha   90.00
_cell.angle_beta   90.00
_cell.angle_gamma   90.00
#
_symmetry.space_group_name_H-M   'P 1'
#
loop_
_entity.id
_entity.type
_entity.pdbx_description
1 polymer ?
#
loop_
_entity_poly.entity_id
_entity_poly.type
_entity_poly.pdbx_seq_one_letter_code
_entity_poly.pdbx_strand_id
1 'polypeptide(L)'
;KIYENPENQFSNLLSGESEKVALQNFIASELHPRFVYFSDYKKIYGNINLNEYIKEERGERTDSIEYVEEFDKAETVRNLFYLAELDMKELEEVKESPSKCIKLLNTASNRLTNKLNPAWKGDPIHVDLRYNPGNIMSVVISDVHKDGTITNTGLLNRRAEGFKWTFSFIVNFAAETQRSELKEAILLLDEPARNLHPTQQMGISDLLKNLAG
;
A
#
# COMPACT_ATOMS: atom_id res chain seq x y z
N LYS A 1 6.28 36.28 -16.58
CA LYS A 1 7.28 35.33 -16.03
C LYS A 1 8.23 35.04 -17.18
N ILE A 2 9.45 35.51 -17.06
CA ILE A 2 10.53 35.36 -18.03
C ILE A 2 11.01 33.93 -17.88
N TYR A 3 10.79 33.07 -18.87
CA TYR A 3 11.45 31.78 -18.99
C TYR A 3 12.94 32.06 -19.23
N GLU A 4 13.78 31.85 -18.22
CA GLU A 4 15.23 31.84 -18.43
C GLU A 4 15.56 30.69 -19.37
N ASN A 5 16.35 31.03 -20.40
CA ASN A 5 16.74 30.11 -21.46
C ASN A 5 17.46 28.90 -20.86
N PRO A 6 17.00 27.66 -21.07
CA PRO A 6 17.66 26.46 -20.54
C PRO A 6 19.13 26.33 -20.89
N GLU A 7 19.56 26.87 -22.05
CA GLU A 7 20.97 26.87 -22.47
C GLU A 7 21.89 27.61 -21.51
N ASN A 8 21.42 28.64 -20.81
CA ASN A 8 22.24 29.37 -19.84
C ASN A 8 22.41 28.65 -18.50
N GLN A 9 21.51 27.74 -18.15
CA GLN A 9 21.69 26.86 -16.98
C GLN A 9 22.69 25.74 -17.24
N PHE A 10 22.75 25.21 -18.46
CA PHE A 10 23.68 24.14 -18.82
C PHE A 10 25.11 24.61 -19.03
N SER A 11 25.32 25.80 -19.54
CA SER A 11 26.69 26.33 -19.84
C SER A 11 27.49 26.63 -18.56
N ASN A 12 26.82 26.94 -17.45
CA ASN A 12 27.46 27.15 -16.15
C ASN A 12 27.80 25.89 -15.37
N LEU A 13 27.33 24.72 -15.83
CA LEU A 13 27.44 23.42 -15.14
C LEU A 13 28.57 22.50 -15.64
N LEU A 14 29.38 22.93 -16.66
CA LEU A 14 30.22 21.98 -17.41
C LEU A 14 31.72 22.13 -17.24
N SER A 15 32.26 22.93 -16.31
CA SER A 15 33.69 23.25 -16.20
C SER A 15 34.51 22.43 -15.19
N GLY A 16 33.95 21.49 -14.43
CA GLY A 16 34.70 20.65 -13.48
C GLY A 16 34.06 19.31 -13.09
N GLU A 17 34.82 18.41 -12.44
CA GLU A 17 34.29 17.13 -11.97
C GLU A 17 33.16 17.29 -10.93
N SER A 18 33.23 18.30 -10.09
CA SER A 18 32.18 18.68 -9.13
C SER A 18 30.87 19.06 -9.84
N GLU A 19 30.96 19.65 -11.02
CA GLU A 19 29.81 20.07 -11.84
C GLU A 19 29.18 18.92 -12.61
N LYS A 20 29.96 17.91 -13.01
CA LYS A 20 29.43 16.65 -13.58
C LYS A 20 28.61 15.89 -12.53
N VAL A 21 29.08 15.83 -11.29
CA VAL A 21 28.36 15.20 -10.19
C VAL A 21 27.08 15.98 -9.85
N ALA A 22 27.13 17.31 -9.85
CA ALA A 22 25.95 18.15 -9.64
C ALA A 22 24.93 17.99 -10.76
N LEU A 23 25.37 17.92 -12.03
CA LEU A 23 24.51 17.65 -13.17
C LEU A 23 23.91 16.24 -13.13
N GLN A 24 24.70 15.23 -12.77
CA GLN A 24 24.19 13.85 -12.60
C GLN A 24 23.15 13.78 -11.49
N ASN A 25 23.37 14.45 -10.36
CA ASN A 25 22.42 14.52 -9.26
C ASN A 25 21.15 15.28 -9.66
N PHE A 26 21.27 16.38 -10.41
CA PHE A 26 20.15 17.14 -10.95
C PHE A 26 19.34 16.31 -11.94
N ILE A 27 20.00 15.64 -12.90
CA ILE A 27 19.34 14.74 -13.83
C ILE A 27 18.63 13.62 -13.07
N ALA A 28 19.28 13.03 -12.05
CA ALA A 28 18.72 11.95 -11.26
C ALA A 28 17.55 12.39 -10.38
N SER A 29 17.55 13.63 -9.86
CA SER A 29 16.49 14.12 -8.97
C SER A 29 15.33 14.79 -9.71
N GLU A 30 15.62 15.53 -10.80
CA GLU A 30 14.63 16.40 -11.44
C GLU A 30 14.14 15.89 -12.80
N LEU A 31 14.95 15.09 -13.51
CA LEU A 31 14.63 14.64 -14.88
C LEU A 31 14.29 13.15 -14.99
N HIS A 32 14.60 12.34 -13.96
CA HIS A 32 14.21 10.94 -13.98
C HIS A 32 12.81 10.77 -13.37
N PRO A 33 11.83 10.31 -14.14
CA PRO A 33 10.55 9.96 -13.59
C PRO A 33 10.73 8.83 -12.57
N ARG A 34 10.05 8.94 -11.44
CA ARG A 34 10.01 7.86 -10.47
C ARG A 34 9.22 6.69 -11.05
N PHE A 35 9.83 5.52 -11.10
CA PHE A 35 9.12 4.30 -11.49
C PHE A 35 8.56 3.61 -10.26
N VAL A 36 7.26 3.28 -10.30
CA VAL A 36 6.59 2.49 -9.28
C VAL A 36 6.13 1.19 -9.93
N TYR A 37 6.71 0.08 -9.50
CA TYR A 37 6.42 -1.24 -10.05
C TYR A 37 5.47 -2.01 -9.14
N PHE A 38 4.38 -2.52 -9.72
CA PHE A 38 3.46 -3.42 -9.05
C PHE A 38 3.42 -4.77 -9.75
N SER A 39 3.73 -5.83 -9.01
CA SER A 39 3.60 -7.21 -9.45
C SER A 39 2.35 -7.87 -8.88
N ASP A 40 1.89 -8.96 -9.53
CA ASP A 40 0.70 -9.74 -9.14
C ASP A 40 0.86 -10.47 -7.77
N TYR A 41 2.07 -10.47 -7.19
CA TYR A 41 2.40 -11.28 -6.02
C TYR A 41 2.17 -10.59 -4.66
N LYS A 42 1.90 -9.29 -4.64
CA LYS A 42 1.74 -8.51 -3.40
C LYS A 42 0.31 -8.63 -2.83
N LYS A 43 -0.07 -9.81 -2.33
CA LYS A 43 -1.40 -10.04 -1.73
C LYS A 43 -1.39 -9.92 -0.21
N ILE A 44 -2.40 -9.27 0.35
CA ILE A 44 -2.66 -9.25 1.78
C ILE A 44 -3.44 -10.51 2.16
N TYR A 45 -3.00 -11.17 3.21
CA TYR A 45 -3.68 -12.32 3.79
C TYR A 45 -4.64 -11.89 4.91
N GLY A 46 -5.68 -12.70 5.15
CA GLY A 46 -6.67 -12.43 6.18
C GLY A 46 -6.13 -12.56 7.60
N ASN A 47 -5.03 -13.29 7.80
CA ASN A 47 -4.33 -13.41 9.06
C ASN A 47 -2.85 -13.09 8.86
N ILE A 48 -2.33 -12.20 9.68
CA ILE A 48 -0.95 -11.74 9.67
C ILE A 48 -0.30 -12.17 10.98
N ASN A 49 0.78 -12.92 10.91
CA ASN A 49 1.59 -13.28 12.07
C ASN A 49 2.52 -12.09 12.40
N LEU A 50 2.22 -11.39 13.49
CA LEU A 50 2.98 -10.19 13.87
C LEU A 50 4.40 -10.52 14.31
N ASN A 51 4.67 -11.72 14.84
CA ASN A 51 6.03 -12.12 15.21
C ASN A 51 6.92 -12.27 13.96
N GLU A 52 6.39 -12.87 12.89
CA GLU A 52 7.09 -12.99 11.62
C GLU A 52 7.29 -11.62 10.99
N TYR A 53 6.25 -10.79 10.94
CA TYR A 53 6.33 -9.43 10.43
C TYR A 53 7.41 -8.60 11.15
N ILE A 54 7.47 -8.64 12.49
CA ILE A 54 8.47 -7.90 13.28
C ILE A 54 9.89 -8.40 13.02
N LYS A 55 10.10 -9.72 12.85
CA LYS A 55 11.41 -10.29 12.49
C LYS A 55 11.89 -9.78 11.14
N GLU A 56 11.00 -9.79 10.13
CA GLU A 56 11.31 -9.29 8.80
C GLU A 56 11.63 -7.79 8.81
N GLU A 57 10.89 -6.98 9.57
CA GLU A 57 11.18 -5.55 9.76
C GLU A 57 12.57 -5.29 10.38
N ARG A 58 13.08 -6.22 11.20
CA ARG A 58 14.41 -6.15 11.79
C ARG A 58 15.51 -6.70 10.89
N GLY A 59 15.17 -7.24 9.72
CA GLY A 59 16.12 -7.90 8.83
C GLY A 59 16.63 -9.23 9.37
N GLU A 60 15.93 -9.84 10.32
CA GLU A 60 16.24 -11.15 10.86
C GLU A 60 15.79 -12.20 9.83
N ARG A 61 16.75 -12.77 9.10
CA ARG A 61 16.51 -13.79 8.06
C ARG A 61 15.92 -15.07 8.65
N THR A 62 14.83 -15.55 8.09
CA THR A 62 14.45 -16.97 8.14
C THR A 62 15.11 -17.69 6.95
N ASP A 63 15.87 -18.74 7.22
CA ASP A 63 16.70 -19.48 6.23
C ASP A 63 15.88 -20.39 5.29
N SER A 64 14.63 -20.07 5.00
CA SER A 64 13.75 -20.89 4.14
C SER A 64 13.66 -20.36 2.70
N ILE A 65 13.60 -21.28 1.74
CA ILE A 65 13.48 -21.01 0.28
C ILE A 65 12.17 -20.26 -0.07
N GLU A 66 11.19 -20.21 0.83
CA GLU A 66 9.95 -19.42 0.73
C GLU A 66 10.17 -17.90 0.85
N TYR A 67 11.40 -17.46 1.02
CA TYR A 67 11.83 -16.12 1.39
C TYR A 67 11.39 -15.00 0.43
N VAL A 68 11.33 -15.26 -0.87
CA VAL A 68 10.97 -14.22 -1.86
C VAL A 68 9.48 -13.87 -1.78
N GLU A 69 8.62 -14.85 -1.57
CA GLU A 69 7.18 -14.63 -1.37
C GLU A 69 6.88 -13.97 -0.02
N GLU A 70 7.68 -14.24 1.02
CA GLU A 70 7.52 -13.66 2.36
C GLU A 70 7.94 -12.19 2.40
N PHE A 71 9.00 -11.80 1.68
CA PHE A 71 9.47 -10.40 1.65
C PHE A 71 8.43 -9.46 1.00
N ASP A 72 7.80 -9.89 -0.07
CA ASP A 72 6.69 -9.15 -0.70
C ASP A 72 5.46 -9.05 0.22
N LYS A 73 5.26 -10.03 1.11
CA LYS A 73 4.20 -10.02 2.12
C LYS A 73 4.45 -8.94 3.18
N ALA A 74 5.66 -8.82 3.69
CA ALA A 74 6.00 -7.81 4.72
C ALA A 74 5.79 -6.39 4.21
N GLU A 75 6.21 -6.09 2.98
CA GLU A 75 5.99 -4.77 2.37
C GLU A 75 4.50 -4.43 2.29
N THR A 76 3.67 -5.38 1.84
CA THR A 76 2.23 -5.17 1.72
C THR A 76 1.55 -5.01 3.08
N VAL A 77 2.00 -5.74 4.11
CA VAL A 77 1.55 -5.58 5.50
C VAL A 77 1.99 -4.23 6.07
N ARG A 78 3.22 -3.81 5.79
CA ARG A 78 3.72 -2.47 6.15
C ARG A 78 2.86 -1.37 5.54
N ASN A 79 2.47 -1.51 4.28
CA ASN A 79 1.59 -0.58 3.59
C ASN A 79 0.19 -0.53 4.23
N LEU A 80 -0.36 -1.68 4.60
CA LEU A 80 -1.63 -1.77 5.33
C LEU A 80 -1.57 -1.01 6.66
N PHE A 81 -0.55 -1.27 7.49
CA PHE A 81 -0.38 -0.62 8.79
C PHE A 81 -0.08 0.87 8.66
N TYR A 82 0.69 1.27 7.64
CA TYR A 82 0.93 2.68 7.32
C TYR A 82 -0.37 3.42 7.00
N LEU A 83 -1.23 2.85 6.15
CA LEU A 83 -2.53 3.45 5.85
C LEU A 83 -3.47 3.49 7.06
N ALA A 84 -3.42 2.47 7.90
CA ALA A 84 -4.16 2.40 9.14
C ALA A 84 -3.63 3.39 10.20
N GLU A 85 -2.43 3.96 9.99
CA GLU A 85 -1.69 4.72 10.99
C GLU A 85 -1.56 3.92 12.29
N LEU A 86 -1.26 2.62 12.16
CA LEU A 86 -1.08 1.70 13.27
C LEU A 86 0.42 1.55 13.58
N ASP A 87 0.82 2.09 14.73
CA ASP A 87 2.19 1.89 15.25
C ASP A 87 2.28 0.54 15.99
N MET A 88 3.20 -0.29 15.56
CA MET A 88 3.43 -1.60 16.19
C MET A 88 3.95 -1.49 17.62
N LYS A 89 4.67 -0.40 17.96
CA LYS A 89 5.12 -0.16 19.35
C LYS A 89 3.93 0.17 20.25
N GLU A 90 3.02 1.02 19.77
CA GLU A 90 1.79 1.35 20.50
C GLU A 90 0.91 0.10 20.68
N LEU A 91 0.81 -0.75 19.66
CA LEU A 91 0.08 -2.02 19.78
C LEU A 91 0.72 -2.94 20.83
N GLU A 92 2.04 -3.07 20.84
CA GLU A 92 2.76 -3.87 21.84
C GLU A 92 2.52 -3.39 23.27
N GLU A 93 2.46 -2.07 23.51
CA GLU A 93 2.20 -1.49 24.81
C GLU A 93 0.76 -1.74 25.31
N VAL A 94 -0.20 -1.86 24.40
CA VAL A 94 -1.63 -1.97 24.76
C VAL A 94 -2.24 -3.36 24.58
N LYS A 95 -1.53 -4.29 23.94
CA LYS A 95 -2.09 -5.61 23.57
C LYS A 95 -2.60 -6.43 24.74
N GLU A 96 -2.00 -6.26 25.94
CA GLU A 96 -2.41 -6.93 27.18
C GLU A 96 -3.60 -6.22 27.86
N SER A 97 -4.03 -5.07 27.35
CA SER A 97 -5.19 -4.32 27.86
C SER A 97 -6.32 -4.34 26.83
N PRO A 98 -7.33 -5.24 26.96
CA PRO A 98 -8.35 -5.44 25.93
C PRO A 98 -9.06 -4.14 25.52
N SER A 99 -9.44 -3.29 26.46
CA SER A 99 -10.14 -2.04 26.17
C SER A 99 -9.29 -1.03 25.40
N LYS A 100 -7.99 -0.91 25.72
CA LYS A 100 -7.07 -0.02 25.01
C LYS A 100 -6.75 -0.58 23.61
N CYS A 101 -6.50 -1.88 23.51
CA CYS A 101 -6.24 -2.57 22.26
C CYS A 101 -7.42 -2.41 21.29
N ILE A 102 -8.66 -2.66 21.76
CA ILE A 102 -9.88 -2.46 20.94
C ILE A 102 -10.00 -1.00 20.48
N LYS A 103 -9.76 -0.03 21.35
CA LYS A 103 -9.82 1.39 20.98
C LYS A 103 -8.80 1.75 19.90
N LEU A 104 -7.56 1.30 20.04
CA LEU A 104 -6.49 1.51 19.06
C LEU A 104 -6.89 0.91 17.71
N LEU A 105 -7.29 -0.36 17.69
CA LEU A 105 -7.61 -1.08 16.46
C LEU A 105 -8.87 -0.54 15.79
N ASN A 106 -9.90 -0.12 16.53
CA ASN A 106 -11.08 0.54 15.96
C ASN A 106 -10.70 1.85 15.27
N THR A 107 -9.79 2.64 15.87
CA THR A 107 -9.30 3.87 15.26
C THR A 107 -8.54 3.57 13.96
N ALA A 108 -7.62 2.60 13.97
CA ALA A 108 -6.86 2.15 12.82
C ALA A 108 -7.77 1.60 11.70
N SER A 109 -8.76 0.79 12.06
CA SER A 109 -9.78 0.23 11.15
C SER A 109 -10.58 1.32 10.44
N ASN A 110 -11.03 2.33 11.17
CA ASN A 110 -11.78 3.46 10.60
C ASN A 110 -10.90 4.29 9.64
N ARG A 111 -9.65 4.56 10.01
CA ARG A 111 -8.70 5.27 9.14
C ARG A 111 -8.47 4.51 7.83
N LEU A 112 -8.18 3.22 7.94
CA LEU A 112 -7.98 2.35 6.78
C LEU A 112 -9.22 2.32 5.88
N THR A 113 -10.41 2.09 6.45
CA THR A 113 -11.69 2.10 5.75
C THR A 113 -11.90 3.40 4.97
N ASN A 114 -11.67 4.54 5.62
CA ASN A 114 -11.87 5.86 5.02
C ASN A 114 -10.87 6.14 3.88
N LYS A 115 -9.65 5.64 3.98
CA LYS A 115 -8.63 5.81 2.94
C LYS A 115 -8.85 4.89 1.72
N LEU A 116 -9.43 3.72 1.92
CA LEU A 116 -9.66 2.76 0.83
C LEU A 116 -10.96 3.03 0.04
N ASN A 117 -12.04 3.41 0.71
CA ASN A 117 -13.35 3.57 0.05
C ASN A 117 -13.38 4.57 -1.11
N PRO A 118 -12.66 5.69 -1.13
CA PRO A 118 -12.63 6.58 -2.30
C PRO A 118 -12.14 5.92 -3.58
N ALA A 119 -11.20 4.97 -3.47
CA ALA A 119 -10.66 4.20 -4.58
C ALA A 119 -11.45 2.90 -4.83
N TRP A 120 -12.30 2.48 -3.90
CA TRP A 120 -13.07 1.25 -4.00
C TRP A 120 -14.25 1.43 -4.95
N LYS A 121 -14.40 0.52 -5.91
CA LYS A 121 -15.53 0.50 -6.86
C LYS A 121 -16.53 -0.58 -6.45
N GLY A 122 -17.78 -0.20 -6.29
CA GLY A 122 -18.88 -1.05 -5.82
C GLY A 122 -19.48 -0.54 -4.51
N ASP A 123 -20.15 -1.42 -3.78
CA ASP A 123 -20.65 -1.07 -2.45
C ASP A 123 -19.46 -0.81 -1.51
N PRO A 124 -19.57 0.20 -0.63
CA PRO A 124 -18.51 0.51 0.32
C PRO A 124 -18.14 -0.71 1.17
N ILE A 125 -16.88 -0.79 1.54
CA ILE A 125 -16.40 -1.82 2.46
C ILE A 125 -16.10 -1.21 3.82
N HIS A 126 -16.21 -2.04 4.87
CA HIS A 126 -15.64 -1.75 6.18
C HIS A 126 -14.50 -2.74 6.44
N VAL A 127 -13.34 -2.21 6.79
CA VAL A 127 -12.16 -3.00 7.14
C VAL A 127 -12.00 -2.96 8.65
N ASP A 128 -11.94 -4.13 9.28
CA ASP A 128 -11.83 -4.28 10.72
C ASP A 128 -10.56 -5.08 11.06
N LEU A 129 -9.65 -4.46 11.79
CA LEU A 129 -8.41 -5.06 12.26
C LEU A 129 -8.65 -5.65 13.65
N ARG A 130 -8.38 -6.94 13.83
CA ARG A 130 -8.60 -7.65 15.10
C ARG A 130 -7.33 -8.32 15.56
N TYR A 131 -6.93 -8.01 16.79
CA TYR A 131 -5.84 -8.71 17.45
C TYR A 131 -6.35 -9.98 18.13
N ASN A 132 -5.69 -11.10 17.86
CA ASN A 132 -6.08 -12.41 18.36
C ASN A 132 -4.91 -13.06 19.14
N PRO A 133 -5.18 -14.05 19.99
CA PRO A 133 -4.16 -14.82 20.67
C PRO A 133 -3.11 -15.38 19.72
N GLY A 134 -1.87 -15.47 20.17
CA GLY A 134 -0.75 -15.92 19.35
C GLY A 134 -0.10 -14.83 18.48
N ASN A 135 -0.35 -13.55 18.78
CA ASN A 135 0.15 -12.40 18.01
C ASN A 135 -0.33 -12.43 16.54
N ILE A 136 -1.60 -12.78 16.33
CA ILE A 136 -2.22 -12.79 15.01
C ILE A 136 -3.07 -11.54 14.83
N MET A 137 -2.80 -10.77 13.78
CA MET A 137 -3.69 -9.71 13.31
C MET A 137 -4.59 -10.25 12.22
N SER A 138 -5.90 -10.22 12.44
CA SER A 138 -6.90 -10.58 11.43
C SER A 138 -7.42 -9.35 10.71
N VAL A 139 -7.49 -9.44 9.37
CA VAL A 139 -8.11 -8.45 8.49
C VAL A 139 -9.50 -8.97 8.13
N VAL A 140 -10.53 -8.36 8.69
CA VAL A 140 -11.93 -8.71 8.48
C VAL A 140 -12.56 -7.67 7.57
N ILE A 141 -13.29 -8.11 6.56
CA ILE A 141 -13.97 -7.24 5.60
C ILE A 141 -15.47 -7.46 5.67
N SER A 142 -16.20 -6.38 5.69
CA SER A 142 -17.66 -6.37 5.56
C SER A 142 -18.08 -5.51 4.38
N ASP A 143 -19.17 -5.90 3.71
CA ASP A 143 -19.81 -5.07 2.69
C ASP A 143 -20.82 -4.16 3.38
N VAL A 144 -20.81 -2.86 3.06
CA VAL A 144 -21.70 -1.85 3.62
C VAL A 144 -22.67 -1.39 2.55
N HIS A 145 -23.95 -1.67 2.72
CA HIS A 145 -25.00 -1.25 1.79
C HIS A 145 -25.40 0.21 2.01
N LYS A 146 -26.08 0.79 1.00
CA LYS A 146 -26.51 2.19 1.02
C LYS A 146 -27.45 2.54 2.20
N ASP A 147 -28.18 1.56 2.71
CA ASP A 147 -29.03 1.68 3.89
C ASP A 147 -28.27 1.55 5.22
N GLY A 148 -26.95 1.36 5.16
CA GLY A 148 -26.10 1.14 6.35
C GLY A 148 -26.04 -0.32 6.81
N THR A 149 -26.75 -1.24 6.14
CA THR A 149 -26.69 -2.67 6.47
C THR A 149 -25.31 -3.23 6.18
N ILE A 150 -24.78 -4.00 7.14
CA ILE A 150 -23.49 -4.68 7.03
C ILE A 150 -23.72 -6.14 6.71
N THR A 151 -23.11 -6.64 5.65
CA THR A 151 -23.22 -8.04 5.22
C THR A 151 -21.85 -8.63 4.87
N ASN A 152 -21.84 -9.94 4.57
CA ASN A 152 -20.65 -10.67 4.14
C ASN A 152 -19.42 -10.45 5.03
N THR A 153 -19.62 -10.26 6.34
CA THR A 153 -18.51 -10.10 7.29
C THR A 153 -17.68 -11.38 7.36
N GLY A 154 -16.40 -11.28 7.07
CA GLY A 154 -15.49 -12.41 7.13
C GLY A 154 -14.03 -12.03 6.90
N LEU A 155 -13.14 -12.97 7.15
CA LEU A 155 -11.72 -12.80 6.90
C LEU A 155 -11.45 -12.49 5.42
N LEU A 156 -10.50 -11.62 5.14
CA LEU A 156 -10.10 -11.26 3.78
C LEU A 156 -9.76 -12.49 2.92
N ASN A 157 -9.11 -13.51 3.49
CA ASN A 157 -8.75 -14.74 2.77
C ASN A 157 -9.95 -15.59 2.31
N ARG A 158 -11.15 -15.35 2.86
CA ARG A 158 -12.40 -16.01 2.44
C ARG A 158 -13.10 -15.29 1.27
N ARG A 159 -12.61 -14.11 0.90
CA ARG A 159 -13.11 -13.37 -0.27
C ARG A 159 -12.60 -14.00 -1.57
N ALA A 160 -13.30 -13.75 -2.67
CA ALA A 160 -12.89 -14.19 -4.01
C ALA A 160 -11.48 -13.65 -4.35
N GLU A 161 -10.73 -14.37 -5.19
CA GLU A 161 -9.36 -13.96 -5.58
C GLU A 161 -9.30 -12.55 -6.15
N GLY A 162 -10.24 -12.20 -7.03
CA GLY A 162 -10.32 -10.84 -7.58
C GLY A 162 -10.52 -9.76 -6.54
N PHE A 163 -11.32 -10.04 -5.50
CA PHE A 163 -11.49 -9.10 -4.37
C PHE A 163 -10.17 -8.91 -3.62
N LYS A 164 -9.50 -9.99 -3.25
CA LYS A 164 -8.22 -9.97 -2.54
C LYS A 164 -7.15 -9.21 -3.33
N TRP A 165 -7.11 -9.46 -4.64
CA TRP A 165 -6.21 -8.76 -5.53
C TRP A 165 -6.49 -7.24 -5.55
N THR A 166 -7.74 -6.85 -5.78
CA THR A 166 -8.16 -5.44 -5.82
C THR A 166 -7.88 -4.74 -4.50
N PHE A 167 -8.19 -5.38 -3.37
CA PHE A 167 -7.92 -4.86 -2.04
C PHE A 167 -6.42 -4.61 -1.83
N SER A 168 -5.58 -5.61 -2.13
CA SER A 168 -4.14 -5.51 -1.98
C SER A 168 -3.54 -4.45 -2.90
N PHE A 169 -4.03 -4.36 -4.14
CA PHE A 169 -3.61 -3.33 -5.09
C PHE A 169 -3.92 -1.92 -4.56
N ILE A 170 -5.15 -1.68 -4.11
CA ILE A 170 -5.55 -0.36 -3.59
C ILE A 170 -4.73 0.00 -2.35
N VAL A 171 -4.49 -0.94 -1.44
CA VAL A 171 -3.65 -0.71 -0.25
C VAL A 171 -2.24 -0.31 -0.64
N ASN A 172 -1.57 -1.09 -1.50
CA ASN A 172 -0.21 -0.79 -1.92
C ASN A 172 -0.13 0.55 -2.66
N PHE A 173 -1.06 0.77 -3.58
CA PHE A 173 -1.10 2.00 -4.36
C PHE A 173 -1.37 3.24 -3.50
N ALA A 174 -2.36 3.19 -2.60
CA ALA A 174 -2.68 4.29 -1.70
C ALA A 174 -1.52 4.60 -0.74
N ALA A 175 -0.80 3.59 -0.27
CA ALA A 175 0.38 3.78 0.58
C ALA A 175 1.51 4.48 -0.18
N GLU A 176 1.77 4.06 -1.42
CA GLU A 176 2.79 4.70 -2.25
C GLU A 176 2.42 6.15 -2.61
N THR A 177 1.15 6.41 -2.93
CA THR A 177 0.68 7.78 -3.22
C THR A 177 0.79 8.71 -2.03
N GLN A 178 0.59 8.20 -0.81
CA GLN A 178 0.75 9.02 0.40
C GLN A 178 2.20 9.28 0.80
N ARG A 179 3.10 8.31 0.56
CA ARG A 179 4.53 8.44 0.91
C ARG A 179 5.29 9.33 -0.04
N SER A 180 4.89 9.35 -1.28
CA SER A 180 5.55 10.09 -2.35
C SER A 180 4.58 11.06 -2.98
N GLU A 181 5.05 12.27 -3.23
CA GLU A 181 4.38 13.16 -4.16
C GLU A 181 4.48 12.54 -5.56
N LEU A 182 3.54 11.63 -5.89
CA LEU A 182 3.51 10.89 -7.16
C LEU A 182 3.11 11.78 -8.35
N LYS A 183 3.24 13.10 -8.25
CA LYS A 183 2.82 14.00 -9.33
C LYS A 183 3.47 13.73 -10.68
N GLU A 184 4.53 12.92 -10.73
CA GLU A 184 5.27 12.62 -11.97
C GLU A 184 5.84 11.19 -11.99
N ALA A 185 5.17 10.22 -11.33
CA ALA A 185 5.61 8.85 -11.34
C ALA A 185 5.08 8.06 -12.53
N ILE A 186 5.92 7.20 -13.10
CA ILE A 186 5.50 6.21 -14.09
C ILE A 186 5.14 4.93 -13.37
N LEU A 187 3.89 4.52 -13.50
CA LEU A 187 3.38 3.28 -12.95
C LEU A 187 3.64 2.13 -13.91
N LEU A 188 4.41 1.14 -13.48
CA LEU A 188 4.66 -0.09 -14.20
C LEU A 188 3.80 -1.21 -13.59
N LEU A 189 2.86 -1.73 -14.36
CA LEU A 189 1.95 -2.78 -13.92
C LEU A 189 2.26 -4.06 -14.71
N ASP A 190 2.60 -5.13 -13.98
CA ASP A 190 2.79 -6.44 -14.56
C ASP A 190 1.47 -7.24 -14.45
N GLU A 191 0.88 -7.52 -15.61
CA GLU A 191 -0.39 -8.26 -15.76
C GLU A 191 -1.50 -7.80 -14.78
N PRO A 192 -1.77 -6.49 -14.65
CA PRO A 192 -2.79 -5.99 -13.73
C PRO A 192 -4.12 -6.55 -14.16
N ALA A 193 -4.77 -7.31 -13.29
CA ALA A 193 -6.08 -7.89 -13.54
C ALA A 193 -6.11 -9.27 -14.24
N ARG A 194 -4.99 -9.99 -14.37
CA ARG A 194 -4.97 -11.34 -14.98
C ARG A 194 -6.00 -12.30 -14.37
N ASN A 195 -6.22 -12.20 -13.06
CA ASN A 195 -7.11 -13.09 -12.31
C ASN A 195 -8.48 -12.47 -12.01
N LEU A 196 -8.84 -11.35 -12.68
CA LEU A 196 -10.09 -10.65 -12.43
C LEU A 196 -11.13 -10.95 -13.49
N HIS A 197 -12.38 -11.01 -13.05
CA HIS A 197 -13.52 -11.04 -13.97
C HIS A 197 -13.56 -9.75 -14.83
N PRO A 198 -13.98 -9.78 -16.11
CA PRO A 198 -13.99 -8.62 -17.00
C PRO A 198 -14.63 -7.34 -16.41
N THR A 199 -15.68 -7.46 -15.61
CA THR A 199 -16.31 -6.32 -14.94
C THR A 199 -15.43 -5.67 -13.90
N GLN A 200 -14.58 -6.46 -13.23
CA GLN A 200 -13.59 -5.95 -12.25
C GLN A 200 -12.38 -5.32 -12.95
N GLN A 201 -12.00 -5.86 -14.12
CA GLN A 201 -10.93 -5.28 -14.94
C GLN A 201 -11.26 -3.85 -15.38
N MET A 202 -12.53 -3.60 -15.76
CA MET A 202 -13.00 -2.24 -16.07
C MET A 202 -12.88 -1.31 -14.85
N GLY A 203 -13.22 -1.78 -13.66
CA GLY A 203 -13.08 -1.02 -12.42
C GLY A 203 -11.62 -0.58 -12.14
N ILE A 204 -10.64 -1.44 -12.44
CA ILE A 204 -9.22 -1.09 -12.30
C ILE A 204 -8.79 -0.07 -13.36
N SER A 205 -9.23 -0.23 -14.61
CA SER A 205 -8.96 0.76 -15.65
C SER A 205 -9.45 2.15 -15.24
N ASP A 206 -10.65 2.23 -14.69
CA ASP A 206 -11.22 3.51 -14.22
C ASP A 206 -10.49 4.05 -13.00
N LEU A 207 -10.07 3.17 -12.07
CA LEU A 207 -9.23 3.56 -10.94
C LEU A 207 -7.92 4.17 -11.45
N LEU A 208 -7.21 3.49 -12.35
CA LEU A 208 -5.95 3.98 -12.91
C LEU A 208 -6.11 5.31 -13.64
N LYS A 209 -7.18 5.50 -14.41
CA LYS A 209 -7.47 6.78 -15.07
C LYS A 209 -7.70 7.91 -14.07
N ASN A 210 -8.45 7.65 -12.99
CA ASN A 210 -8.69 8.64 -11.94
C ASN A 210 -7.44 9.01 -11.15
N LEU A 211 -6.43 8.15 -11.16
CA LEU A 211 -5.16 8.36 -10.50
C LEU A 211 -4.14 9.07 -11.40
N ALA A 212 -4.32 8.99 -12.72
CA ALA A 212 -3.46 9.61 -13.72
C ALA A 212 -3.90 11.03 -14.10
N GLY A 213 -5.09 11.48 -13.71
CA GLY A 213 -5.64 12.81 -13.99
C GLY A 213 -5.57 13.74 -12.84
#